data_50f4bc8fad194c6a204e4d070948194e
#
_entry.id   50f4bc8fad194c6a204e4d070948194e
#
_cell.length_a   1.000
_cell.length_b   1.000
_cell.length_c   1.000
_cell.angle_alpha   90.00
_cell.angle_beta   90.00
_cell.angle_gamma   90.00
#
_symmetry.space_group_name_H-M   'P 1'
#
loop_
_entity.id
_entity.type
_entity.pdbx_description
1 polymer ?
#
loop_
_entity_poly.entity_id
_entity_poly.type
_entity_poly.pdbx_seq_one_letter_code
_entity_poly.pdbx_strand_id
1 'polypeptide(L)'
;MRKIFFFAALLVGAQSFAQNYEAGYLKTLVDEQADPTQGQSQLYNLEYYSDGSLLLHSSYQTVSANETGLVFGENAYKGGTVSKWGSRKGDMQFKNMRNSFLAKIDANGQLLWARPDTTGDYDLSNTAVFATEDGGAIYADKFRTRKGVYMGFINLLDKNGNVVASNNMSFTNFDSILVDGKLVKRKDAFNWAGAALSEDGYLYVAGAQADTLLPVWNDSIAPRKAWNTKGSLSSNCNTVILKYKPEYNQFQDLTYVGAVINSDDLVYDRPVGFHYEGGKLYVAGTYSNGTETGIYAARYDKDLKREYIQYHPITGALQFQQTKFEDGKIFVCGGLSKGNITIGEKTVSTSGNFNHGLVYVMSMADGSVVNADVHPAANNALNITVAAFPTKDGYVAYNHETLNGLQMALHYDSNLNLVSTDTLGQGGGSSTISCVGRSADGKHVALGLRARTTADYTVLGETFNFADKTNWYSVIATLNEKEETKGIEDVQRDKVQSTKFIRNGQLIIRHNGREYNVLGF
;
A
#
# COMPACT_ATOMS: atom_id res chain seq x y z
N MET A 1 0.75 63.34 -17.42
CA MET A 1 1.43 62.05 -17.35
C MET A 1 1.15 61.44 -15.97
N ARG A 2 0.17 60.56 -15.86
CA ARG A 2 -0.19 59.83 -14.61
C ARG A 2 0.59 58.52 -14.61
N LYS A 3 1.51 58.34 -13.65
CA LYS A 3 2.21 57.08 -13.39
C LYS A 3 1.25 56.15 -12.67
N ILE A 4 0.84 55.07 -13.33
CA ILE A 4 0.11 53.95 -12.75
C ILE A 4 1.16 53.04 -12.13
N PHE A 5 1.17 52.96 -10.78
CA PHE A 5 1.93 51.96 -10.05
C PHE A 5 1.11 50.66 -10.03
N PHE A 6 1.55 49.64 -10.76
CA PHE A 6 1.10 48.27 -10.57
C PHE A 6 1.72 47.73 -9.29
N PHE A 7 0.94 47.60 -8.24
CA PHE A 7 1.26 46.74 -7.12
C PHE A 7 1.01 45.31 -7.59
N ALA A 8 2.08 44.57 -7.94
CA ALA A 8 2.05 43.14 -8.01
C ALA A 8 1.98 42.64 -6.54
N ALA A 9 0.76 42.31 -6.10
CA ALA A 9 0.60 41.53 -4.87
C ALA A 9 1.25 40.18 -5.11
N LEU A 10 2.43 39.98 -4.52
CA LEU A 10 3.00 38.65 -4.34
C LEU A 10 2.07 37.92 -3.36
N LEU A 11 1.14 37.16 -3.89
CA LEU A 11 0.48 36.10 -3.12
C LEU A 11 1.55 35.03 -2.87
N VAL A 12 2.29 35.20 -1.80
CA VAL A 12 2.94 34.08 -1.14
C VAL A 12 1.78 33.24 -0.66
N GLY A 13 1.43 32.24 -1.43
CA GLY A 13 0.49 31.22 -1.01
C GLY A 13 1.05 30.60 0.27
N ALA A 14 0.48 30.94 1.39
CA ALA A 14 0.65 30.16 2.60
C ALA A 14 0.23 28.73 2.22
N GLN A 15 1.20 27.82 2.12
CA GLN A 15 0.91 26.40 1.95
C GLN A 15 0.12 26.00 3.20
N SER A 16 -1.19 25.80 3.05
CA SER A 16 -2.02 25.28 4.12
C SER A 16 -1.63 23.81 4.30
N PHE A 17 -0.80 23.55 5.30
CA PHE A 17 -0.54 22.19 5.73
C PHE A 17 -1.84 21.59 6.27
N ALA A 18 -2.19 20.43 5.76
CA ALA A 18 -3.24 19.49 6.18
C ALA A 18 -4.37 20.10 7.03
N GLN A 19 -5.36 20.71 6.38
CA GLN A 19 -6.51 21.29 7.10
C GLN A 19 -7.33 20.21 7.83
N ASN A 20 -7.38 19.00 7.28
CA ASN A 20 -8.22 17.91 7.74
C ASN A 20 -7.50 16.90 8.66
N TYR A 21 -6.21 17.08 8.91
CA TYR A 21 -5.42 16.14 9.70
C TYR A 21 -4.65 16.81 10.84
N GLU A 22 -4.48 16.05 11.92
CA GLU A 22 -3.52 16.33 12.99
C GLU A 22 -2.40 15.30 12.95
N ALA A 23 -1.18 15.72 13.28
CA ALA A 23 -0.06 14.81 13.41
C ALA A 23 -0.27 13.88 14.61
N GLY A 24 -0.11 12.58 14.38
CA GLY A 24 0.02 11.59 15.43
C GLY A 24 1.49 11.45 15.85
N TYR A 25 2.03 10.24 15.80
CA TYR A 25 3.46 10.01 16.06
C TYR A 25 4.25 9.82 14.77
N LEU A 26 5.55 10.13 14.85
CA LEU A 26 6.52 9.93 13.78
C LEU A 26 7.60 8.95 14.26
N LYS A 27 7.89 7.92 13.46
CA LYS A 27 8.94 6.95 13.73
C LYS A 27 9.81 6.76 12.50
N THR A 28 11.11 6.76 12.70
CA THR A 28 12.08 6.53 11.64
C THR A 28 12.60 5.11 11.67
N LEU A 29 12.78 4.52 10.50
CA LEU A 29 13.56 3.30 10.31
C LEU A 29 14.86 3.68 9.64
N VAL A 30 15.93 3.64 10.40
CA VAL A 30 17.26 4.04 9.98
C VAL A 30 18.18 2.82 10.08
N ASP A 31 19.06 2.69 9.13
CA ASP A 31 20.15 1.71 9.21
C ASP A 31 21.33 2.32 9.96
N GLU A 32 21.77 1.66 11.02
CA GLU A 32 22.92 2.08 11.84
C GLU A 32 24.21 1.66 11.14
N GLN A 33 24.64 2.39 10.11
CA GLN A 33 25.82 2.02 9.34
C GLN A 33 27.04 2.91 9.57
N ALA A 34 28.19 2.25 9.60
CA ALA A 34 29.47 2.91 9.51
C ALA A 34 29.77 3.50 8.10
N ASP A 35 29.09 2.98 7.06
CA ASP A 35 29.17 3.50 5.69
C ASP A 35 27.80 4.01 5.23
N PRO A 36 27.57 5.31 5.32
CA PRO A 36 26.29 5.94 5.00
C PRO A 36 25.88 5.80 3.53
N THR A 37 26.73 5.33 2.64
CA THR A 37 26.44 5.27 1.21
C THR A 37 25.66 4.04 0.78
N GLN A 38 25.38 3.09 1.67
CA GLN A 38 24.97 1.75 1.27
C GLN A 38 23.78 1.12 2.01
N GLY A 39 23.26 1.73 3.08
CA GLY A 39 22.07 1.26 3.79
C GLY A 39 20.78 1.80 3.17
N GLN A 40 19.72 1.03 3.19
CA GLN A 40 18.39 1.52 2.84
C GLN A 40 17.31 0.69 3.52
N SER A 41 16.23 1.36 3.89
CA SER A 41 15.01 0.72 4.36
C SER A 41 13.85 1.05 3.42
N GLN A 42 12.86 0.18 3.38
CA GLN A 42 11.63 0.41 2.62
C GLN A 42 10.46 -0.23 3.33
N LEU A 43 9.45 0.58 3.64
CA LEU A 43 8.16 0.11 4.12
C LEU A 43 7.35 -0.46 2.96
N TYR A 44 6.74 -1.62 3.16
CA TYR A 44 5.90 -2.30 2.19
C TYR A 44 4.44 -2.37 2.60
N ASN A 45 4.17 -2.49 3.91
CA ASN A 45 2.81 -2.58 4.41
C ASN A 45 2.68 -1.93 5.79
N LEU A 46 1.52 -1.34 6.00
CA LEU A 46 1.03 -0.78 7.27
C LEU A 46 -0.44 -1.16 7.40
N GLU A 47 -0.79 -1.85 8.47
CA GLU A 47 -2.16 -2.26 8.74
C GLU A 47 -2.53 -2.00 10.20
N TYR A 48 -3.68 -1.34 10.42
CA TYR A 48 -4.22 -1.15 11.75
C TYR A 48 -4.99 -2.38 12.22
N TYR A 49 -4.83 -2.70 13.48
CA TYR A 49 -5.71 -3.59 14.21
C TYR A 49 -6.88 -2.81 14.81
N SER A 50 -7.94 -3.53 15.19
CA SER A 50 -9.12 -2.93 15.82
C SER A 50 -8.85 -2.25 17.17
N ASP A 51 -7.74 -2.60 17.84
CA ASP A 51 -7.29 -1.99 19.09
C ASP A 51 -6.46 -0.71 18.87
N GLY A 52 -6.33 -0.24 17.64
CA GLY A 52 -5.53 0.92 17.25
C GLY A 52 -4.04 0.68 17.17
N SER A 53 -3.57 -0.54 17.45
CA SER A 53 -2.17 -0.91 17.19
C SER A 53 -1.91 -1.04 15.69
N LEU A 54 -0.66 -0.91 15.27
CA LEU A 54 -0.24 -0.92 13.88
C LEU A 54 0.78 -2.02 13.63
N LEU A 55 0.48 -2.89 12.66
CA LEU A 55 1.43 -3.82 12.08
C LEU A 55 2.23 -3.11 11.00
N LEU A 56 3.53 -3.25 11.03
CA LEU A 56 4.42 -2.75 10.00
C LEU A 56 5.27 -3.87 9.41
N HIS A 57 5.49 -3.75 8.11
CA HIS A 57 6.45 -4.57 7.38
C HIS A 57 7.43 -3.68 6.63
N SER A 58 8.70 -3.90 6.86
CA SER A 58 9.81 -3.21 6.19
C SER A 58 10.84 -4.22 5.69
N SER A 59 11.53 -3.89 4.62
CA SER A 59 12.82 -4.51 4.34
C SER A 59 13.94 -3.54 4.68
N TYR A 60 15.09 -4.09 5.00
CA TYR A 60 16.32 -3.33 5.14
C TYR A 60 17.49 -4.07 4.47
N GLN A 61 18.43 -3.32 3.98
CA GLN A 61 19.64 -3.85 3.37
C GLN A 61 20.83 -3.56 4.27
N THR A 62 21.58 -4.60 4.62
CA THR A 62 22.83 -4.47 5.32
C THR A 62 23.99 -4.66 4.35
N VAL A 63 25.01 -3.84 4.46
CA VAL A 63 26.06 -3.77 3.45
C VAL A 63 27.37 -4.39 3.92
N SER A 64 27.58 -4.52 5.20
CA SER A 64 28.79 -5.10 5.72
C SER A 64 28.54 -6.40 6.48
N ALA A 65 29.48 -7.32 6.40
CA ALA A 65 29.48 -8.54 7.21
C ALA A 65 29.60 -8.26 8.73
N ASN A 66 29.81 -7.01 9.10
CA ASN A 66 30.06 -6.57 10.46
C ASN A 66 28.83 -5.85 11.02
N GLU A 67 27.81 -6.62 11.39
CA GLU A 67 26.87 -6.29 12.46
C GLU A 67 26.13 -4.94 12.38
N THR A 68 25.77 -4.46 11.19
CA THR A 68 24.92 -3.30 11.11
C THR A 68 23.47 -3.66 11.39
N GLY A 69 22.83 -2.92 12.28
CA GLY A 69 21.46 -3.13 12.71
C GLY A 69 20.49 -2.13 12.10
N LEU A 70 19.23 -2.53 12.03
CA LEU A 70 18.13 -1.60 11.82
C LEU A 70 17.83 -0.90 13.14
N VAL A 71 17.80 0.42 13.15
CA VAL A 71 17.32 1.21 14.29
C VAL A 71 15.86 1.57 14.06
N PHE A 72 15.02 1.20 15.02
CA PHE A 72 13.62 1.58 15.03
C PHE A 72 13.28 2.24 16.37
N GLY A 73 13.06 3.53 16.34
CA GLY A 73 12.96 4.35 17.55
C GLY A 73 14.26 4.31 18.36
N GLU A 74 14.19 3.85 19.62
CA GLU A 74 15.35 3.71 20.51
C GLU A 74 15.99 2.30 20.48
N ASN A 75 15.41 1.38 19.72
CA ASN A 75 15.84 -0.01 19.66
C ASN A 75 16.67 -0.28 18.40
N ALA A 76 17.79 -0.98 18.59
CA ALA A 76 18.62 -1.46 17.49
C ALA A 76 18.46 -2.98 17.33
N TYR A 77 18.25 -3.42 16.07
CA TYR A 77 18.11 -4.82 15.71
C TYR A 77 19.26 -5.22 14.80
N LYS A 78 20.01 -6.23 15.20
CA LYS A 78 21.12 -6.73 14.39
C LYS A 78 20.61 -7.41 13.13
N GLY A 79 21.21 -7.07 12.01
CA GLY A 79 20.99 -7.78 10.74
C GLY A 79 21.67 -9.16 10.74
N GLY A 80 21.22 -10.05 9.87
CA GLY A 80 21.90 -11.32 9.63
C GLY A 80 23.25 -11.14 8.94
N THR A 81 24.09 -12.13 9.07
CA THR A 81 25.41 -12.16 8.42
C THR A 81 25.25 -12.21 6.90
N VAL A 82 25.84 -11.27 6.20
CA VAL A 82 25.90 -11.28 4.73
C VAL A 82 26.74 -12.44 4.27
N SER A 83 26.16 -13.45 3.65
CA SER A 83 26.94 -14.52 3.04
C SER A 83 27.45 -14.09 1.66
N LYS A 84 28.70 -14.40 1.38
CA LYS A 84 29.28 -14.22 0.04
C LYS A 84 28.67 -15.26 -0.92
N TRP A 85 27.98 -14.81 -1.94
CA TRP A 85 27.55 -15.66 -3.03
C TRP A 85 28.61 -15.69 -4.14
N GLY A 86 29.17 -16.85 -4.39
CA GLY A 86 29.97 -17.07 -5.59
C GLY A 86 29.08 -17.10 -6.83
N SER A 87 29.26 -16.19 -7.78
CA SER A 87 28.66 -16.32 -9.10
C SER A 87 29.58 -17.15 -10.02
N ARG A 88 29.01 -17.81 -11.04
CA ARG A 88 29.77 -18.53 -12.07
C ARG A 88 30.74 -17.65 -12.89
N LYS A 89 30.77 -16.36 -12.66
CA LYS A 89 31.68 -15.38 -13.28
C LYS A 89 32.35 -14.49 -12.24
N GLY A 90 33.18 -15.08 -11.37
CA GLY A 90 33.90 -14.33 -10.34
C GLY A 90 33.01 -13.91 -9.17
N ASP A 91 33.64 -13.69 -8.05
CA ASP A 91 33.00 -13.34 -6.78
C ASP A 91 32.15 -12.06 -6.88
N MET A 92 30.95 -12.17 -7.40
CA MET A 92 29.97 -11.14 -7.18
C MET A 92 29.59 -11.22 -5.70
N GLN A 93 30.16 -10.34 -4.94
CA GLN A 93 29.66 -10.03 -3.60
C GLN A 93 28.27 -9.47 -3.80
N PHE A 94 27.23 -10.22 -3.42
CA PHE A 94 25.91 -9.66 -3.26
C PHE A 94 25.98 -8.74 -2.03
N LYS A 95 26.34 -7.50 -2.29
CA LYS A 95 26.50 -6.48 -1.26
C LYS A 95 25.19 -6.06 -0.60
N ASN A 96 24.03 -6.52 -1.13
CA ASN A 96 22.73 -5.97 -0.80
C ASN A 96 21.71 -7.09 -0.59
N MET A 97 21.87 -7.90 0.43
CA MET A 97 20.82 -8.85 0.82
C MET A 97 19.70 -8.09 1.53
N ARG A 98 18.48 -8.32 1.10
CA ARG A 98 17.30 -7.78 1.75
C ARG A 98 16.91 -8.68 2.91
N ASN A 99 16.76 -8.08 4.07
CA ASN A 99 16.21 -8.72 5.25
C ASN A 99 14.79 -8.18 5.46
N SER A 100 13.93 -8.98 6.04
CA SER A 100 12.58 -8.57 6.42
C SER A 100 12.55 -8.10 7.88
N PHE A 101 11.74 -7.11 8.16
CA PHE A 101 11.50 -6.61 9.50
C PHE A 101 10.00 -6.42 9.71
N LEU A 102 9.46 -7.17 10.65
CA LEU A 102 8.09 -7.02 11.10
C LEU A 102 8.08 -6.41 12.49
N ALA A 103 7.14 -5.54 12.76
CA ALA A 103 6.90 -5.07 14.12
C ALA A 103 5.44 -4.72 14.33
N LYS A 104 5.00 -4.79 15.58
CA LYS A 104 3.72 -4.27 16.05
C LYS A 104 3.99 -3.16 17.04
N ILE A 105 3.33 -2.03 16.83
CA ILE A 105 3.39 -0.86 17.69
C ILE A 105 1.99 -0.54 18.21
N ASP A 106 1.91 -0.02 19.43
CA ASP A 106 0.64 0.38 20.00
C ASP A 106 0.13 1.71 19.40
N ALA A 107 -1.06 2.13 19.80
CA ALA A 107 -1.68 3.38 19.33
C ALA A 107 -0.86 4.65 19.67
N ASN A 108 0.07 4.57 20.62
CA ASN A 108 0.97 5.66 21.00
C ASN A 108 2.34 5.60 20.32
N GLY A 109 2.54 4.62 19.43
CA GLY A 109 3.81 4.39 18.74
C GLY A 109 4.86 3.66 19.59
N GLN A 110 4.46 2.98 20.70
CA GLN A 110 5.38 2.17 21.48
C GLN A 110 5.49 0.78 20.88
N LEU A 111 6.71 0.25 20.83
CA LEU A 111 6.98 -1.08 20.29
C LEU A 111 6.39 -2.15 21.21
N LEU A 112 5.49 -2.98 20.68
CA LEU A 112 4.95 -4.15 21.37
C LEU A 112 5.83 -5.37 21.12
N TRP A 113 6.17 -5.63 19.87
CA TRP A 113 7.14 -6.67 19.49
C TRP A 113 7.79 -6.34 18.15
N ALA A 114 8.97 -6.88 17.91
CA ALA A 114 9.66 -6.83 16.64
C ALA A 114 10.26 -8.19 16.30
N ARG A 115 10.23 -8.49 15.01
CA ARG A 115 10.79 -9.71 14.43
C ARG A 115 11.65 -9.35 13.24
N PRO A 116 12.97 -9.22 13.42
CA PRO A 116 13.90 -9.19 12.31
C PRO A 116 14.01 -10.61 11.75
N ASP A 117 13.74 -10.77 10.47
CA ASP A 117 14.02 -12.04 9.79
C ASP A 117 15.36 -11.95 9.08
N THR A 118 16.32 -12.63 9.66
CA THR A 118 17.71 -12.64 9.23
C THR A 118 18.06 -14.02 8.72
N THR A 119 17.48 -14.41 7.61
CA THR A 119 17.72 -15.74 7.02
C THR A 119 19.15 -15.93 6.49
N GLY A 120 20.08 -15.09 6.87
CA GLY A 120 21.53 -15.19 6.73
C GLY A 120 22.13 -15.58 5.36
N ASP A 121 21.42 -16.38 4.60
CA ASP A 121 21.86 -16.96 3.34
C ASP A 121 20.90 -16.72 2.16
N TYR A 122 19.81 -15.96 2.35
CA TYR A 122 18.76 -15.84 1.37
C TYR A 122 18.38 -14.39 1.09
N ASP A 123 18.14 -14.07 -0.17
CA ASP A 123 17.54 -12.81 -0.59
C ASP A 123 16.02 -12.94 -0.45
N LEU A 124 15.44 -12.24 0.51
CA LEU A 124 14.00 -12.17 0.71
C LEU A 124 13.42 -11.22 -0.34
N SER A 125 12.60 -11.77 -1.23
CA SER A 125 12.00 -11.00 -2.32
C SER A 125 10.51 -11.27 -2.41
N ASN A 126 9.68 -10.25 -2.33
CA ASN A 126 8.20 -10.31 -2.32
C ASN A 126 7.59 -10.82 -1.02
N THR A 127 8.07 -10.33 0.07
CA THR A 127 7.45 -10.50 1.38
C THR A 127 6.06 -9.88 1.40
N ALA A 128 5.09 -10.60 1.95
CA ALA A 128 3.75 -10.13 2.20
C ALA A 128 3.38 -10.36 3.66
N VAL A 129 2.85 -9.33 4.30
CA VAL A 129 2.45 -9.37 5.71
C VAL A 129 1.06 -8.79 5.82
N PHE A 130 0.17 -9.49 6.52
CA PHE A 130 -1.23 -9.12 6.67
C PHE A 130 -1.64 -9.28 8.12
N ALA A 131 -2.36 -8.30 8.66
CA ALA A 131 -2.93 -8.36 10.00
C ALA A 131 -4.07 -9.39 10.06
N THR A 132 -4.21 -10.08 11.19
CA THR A 132 -5.35 -10.95 11.47
C THR A 132 -6.25 -10.33 12.54
N GLU A 133 -7.54 -10.65 12.53
CA GLU A 133 -8.52 -10.05 13.44
C GLU A 133 -8.22 -10.34 14.92
N ASP A 134 -7.59 -11.46 15.22
CA ASP A 134 -7.16 -11.85 16.57
C ASP A 134 -5.91 -11.12 17.08
N GLY A 135 -5.42 -10.15 16.30
CA GLY A 135 -4.25 -9.35 16.64
C GLY A 135 -2.90 -9.97 16.28
N GLY A 136 -2.91 -11.11 15.61
CA GLY A 136 -1.74 -11.77 15.04
C GLY A 136 -1.41 -11.28 13.63
N ALA A 137 -0.61 -12.04 12.88
CA ALA A 137 -0.25 -11.69 11.51
C ALA A 137 -0.04 -12.94 10.63
N ILE A 138 -0.25 -12.79 9.34
CA ILE A 138 0.19 -13.75 8.33
C ILE A 138 1.44 -13.17 7.69
N TYR A 139 2.53 -13.92 7.73
CA TYR A 139 3.80 -13.54 7.14
C TYR A 139 4.19 -14.56 6.07
N ALA A 140 4.17 -14.13 4.83
CA ALA A 140 4.55 -14.95 3.69
C ALA A 140 5.73 -14.33 2.95
N ASP A 141 6.70 -15.13 2.57
CA ASP A 141 7.85 -14.69 1.79
C ASP A 141 8.28 -15.73 0.77
N LYS A 142 9.09 -15.28 -0.14
CA LYS A 142 9.77 -16.09 -1.13
C LYS A 142 11.27 -15.85 -1.01
N PHE A 143 12.00 -16.91 -0.83
CA PHE A 143 13.44 -16.85 -0.72
C PHE A 143 14.12 -17.71 -1.80
N ARG A 144 15.32 -17.32 -2.15
CA ARG A 144 16.15 -18.03 -3.11
C ARG A 144 17.28 -18.74 -2.39
N THR A 145 17.36 -20.06 -2.51
CA THR A 145 18.45 -20.84 -1.91
C THR A 145 19.79 -20.58 -2.65
N ARG A 146 20.91 -20.92 -2.01
CA ARG A 146 22.25 -20.87 -2.64
C ARG A 146 22.35 -21.68 -3.93
N LYS A 147 21.54 -22.72 -4.09
CA LYS A 147 21.47 -23.53 -5.31
C LYS A 147 20.60 -22.89 -6.39
N GLY A 148 20.04 -21.71 -6.14
CA GLY A 148 19.18 -21.01 -7.06
C GLY A 148 17.73 -21.49 -7.09
N VAL A 149 17.33 -22.36 -6.16
CA VAL A 149 15.96 -22.85 -6.04
C VAL A 149 15.15 -21.82 -5.29
N TYR A 150 14.00 -21.43 -5.85
CA TYR A 150 13.03 -20.60 -5.14
C TYR A 150 12.17 -21.48 -4.23
N MET A 151 12.01 -21.03 -3.02
CA MET A 151 11.11 -21.60 -2.03
C MET A 151 10.25 -20.48 -1.45
N GLY A 152 9.04 -20.82 -1.04
CA GLY A 152 8.16 -19.93 -0.32
C GLY A 152 7.85 -20.50 1.06
N PHE A 153 7.51 -19.63 1.97
CA PHE A 153 6.93 -20.02 3.25
C PHE A 153 5.75 -19.14 3.59
N ILE A 154 4.88 -19.68 4.42
CA ILE A 154 3.77 -18.97 5.06
C ILE A 154 3.86 -19.27 6.55
N ASN A 155 3.90 -18.23 7.37
CA ASN A 155 3.84 -18.32 8.82
C ASN A 155 2.59 -17.61 9.31
N LEU A 156 1.85 -18.27 10.20
CA LEU A 156 0.82 -17.63 11.00
C LEU A 156 1.46 -17.26 12.35
N LEU A 157 1.35 -15.99 12.72
CA LEU A 157 1.89 -15.43 13.95
C LEU A 157 0.76 -15.12 14.92
N ASP A 158 0.99 -15.37 16.20
CA ASP A 158 0.11 -14.91 17.27
C ASP A 158 0.24 -13.39 17.51
N LYS A 159 -0.59 -12.84 18.39
CA LYS A 159 -0.56 -11.42 18.77
C LYS A 159 0.77 -10.93 19.37
N ASN A 160 1.65 -11.84 19.79
CA ASN A 160 2.96 -11.55 20.35
C ASN A 160 4.09 -11.71 19.31
N GLY A 161 3.74 -12.03 18.05
CA GLY A 161 4.70 -12.24 16.96
C GLY A 161 5.35 -13.63 16.94
N ASN A 162 4.87 -14.61 17.74
CA ASN A 162 5.39 -15.98 17.71
C ASN A 162 4.73 -16.76 16.58
N VAL A 163 5.50 -17.63 15.90
CA VAL A 163 4.95 -18.56 14.91
C VAL A 163 4.11 -19.62 15.60
N VAL A 164 2.85 -19.74 15.19
CA VAL A 164 1.90 -20.74 15.70
C VAL A 164 1.54 -21.80 14.66
N ALA A 165 1.70 -21.48 13.38
CA ALA A 165 1.59 -22.46 12.29
C ALA A 165 2.44 -22.01 11.09
N SER A 166 2.97 -22.97 10.33
CA SER A 166 3.82 -22.68 9.18
C SER A 166 3.68 -23.71 8.07
N ASN A 167 3.97 -23.31 6.84
CA ASN A 167 4.17 -24.21 5.71
C ASN A 167 5.30 -23.69 4.82
N ASN A 168 6.09 -24.62 4.31
CA ASN A 168 7.08 -24.38 3.27
C ASN A 168 6.57 -24.95 1.95
N MET A 169 6.61 -24.12 0.92
CA MET A 169 6.26 -24.54 -0.43
C MET A 169 7.46 -24.46 -1.36
N SER A 170 7.47 -25.26 -2.38
CA SER A 170 8.51 -25.25 -3.41
C SER A 170 7.92 -25.07 -4.80
N PHE A 171 8.79 -24.75 -5.75
CA PHE A 171 8.44 -24.59 -7.16
C PHE A 171 9.23 -25.61 -7.97
N THR A 172 8.58 -26.29 -8.91
CA THR A 172 9.18 -27.43 -9.62
C THR A 172 10.25 -27.04 -10.62
N ASN A 173 10.31 -25.77 -11.02
CA ASN A 173 11.22 -25.37 -12.06
C ASN A 173 12.35 -24.47 -11.59
N PHE A 174 13.50 -24.85 -12.05
CA PHE A 174 14.80 -24.29 -11.78
C PHE A 174 15.01 -22.92 -12.45
N ASP A 175 16.10 -22.29 -12.10
CA ASP A 175 16.54 -20.95 -12.53
C ASP A 175 16.54 -20.70 -14.04
N SER A 176 16.39 -21.72 -14.89
CA SER A 176 16.57 -21.57 -16.33
C SER A 176 15.75 -22.58 -17.13
N ILE A 177 15.18 -22.12 -18.22
CA ILE A 177 14.53 -22.95 -19.24
C ILE A 177 15.26 -22.82 -20.57
N LEU A 178 15.18 -23.86 -21.37
CA LEU A 178 15.68 -23.84 -22.74
C LEU A 178 14.62 -23.23 -23.67
N VAL A 179 14.95 -22.10 -24.28
CA VAL A 179 14.08 -21.38 -25.21
C VAL A 179 14.85 -21.22 -26.51
N ASP A 180 14.34 -21.80 -27.58
CA ASP A 180 15.01 -21.77 -28.89
C ASP A 180 16.49 -22.15 -28.81
N GLY A 181 16.81 -23.21 -28.04
CA GLY A 181 18.18 -23.67 -27.81
C GLY A 181 19.05 -22.78 -26.91
N LYS A 182 18.49 -21.73 -26.32
CA LYS A 182 19.19 -20.83 -25.38
C LYS A 182 18.66 -20.98 -23.97
N LEU A 183 19.58 -21.04 -23.00
CA LEU A 183 19.22 -21.05 -21.57
C LEU A 183 18.76 -19.67 -21.15
N VAL A 184 17.47 -19.52 -20.86
CA VAL A 184 16.86 -18.27 -20.36
C VAL A 184 16.64 -18.43 -18.86
N LYS A 185 17.20 -17.52 -18.07
CA LYS A 185 16.95 -17.46 -16.62
C LYS A 185 15.51 -17.09 -16.35
N ARG A 186 14.83 -17.90 -15.54
CA ARG A 186 13.53 -17.54 -14.98
C ARG A 186 13.72 -16.56 -13.82
N LYS A 187 12.98 -15.48 -13.87
CA LYS A 187 12.82 -14.56 -12.75
C LYS A 187 11.40 -14.73 -12.22
N ASP A 188 11.27 -14.95 -10.92
CA ASP A 188 10.01 -14.87 -10.21
C ASP A 188 8.92 -15.88 -10.68
N ALA A 189 8.94 -17.08 -10.12
CA ALA A 189 7.93 -18.10 -10.37
C ALA A 189 6.61 -17.85 -9.65
N PHE A 190 6.62 -17.07 -8.56
CA PHE A 190 5.47 -16.78 -7.72
C PHE A 190 5.60 -15.43 -7.03
N ASN A 191 4.48 -14.69 -6.88
CA ASN A 191 4.38 -13.48 -6.09
C ASN A 191 3.13 -13.50 -5.23
N TRP A 192 3.26 -13.16 -3.97
CA TRP A 192 2.14 -12.97 -3.04
C TRP A 192 1.36 -11.70 -3.40
N ALA A 193 0.02 -11.75 -3.24
CA ALA A 193 -0.85 -10.60 -3.43
C ALA A 193 -1.73 -10.31 -2.21
N GLY A 194 -1.99 -11.32 -1.38
CA GLY A 194 -2.78 -11.15 -0.18
C GLY A 194 -2.96 -12.45 0.58
N ALA A 195 -3.32 -12.34 1.84
CA ALA A 195 -3.71 -13.46 2.68
C ALA A 195 -4.75 -13.03 3.71
N ALA A 196 -5.58 -13.96 4.16
CA ALA A 196 -6.56 -13.73 5.19
C ALA A 196 -6.83 -15.01 5.99
N LEU A 197 -7.13 -14.84 7.27
CA LEU A 197 -7.63 -15.89 8.15
C LEU A 197 -9.15 -15.74 8.29
N SER A 198 -9.90 -16.79 7.99
CA SER A 198 -11.36 -16.76 8.11
C SER A 198 -11.82 -17.03 9.53
N GLU A 199 -13.06 -16.69 9.84
CA GLU A 199 -13.68 -16.88 11.17
C GLU A 199 -13.79 -18.36 11.52
N ASP A 200 -13.88 -19.27 10.52
CA ASP A 200 -13.86 -20.73 10.71
C ASP A 200 -12.43 -21.32 10.75
N GLY A 201 -11.42 -20.45 10.82
CA GLY A 201 -10.02 -20.80 11.06
C GLY A 201 -9.24 -21.29 9.85
N TYR A 202 -9.74 -21.11 8.61
CA TYR A 202 -8.97 -21.41 7.41
C TYR A 202 -8.11 -20.21 6.98
N LEU A 203 -6.89 -20.50 6.58
CA LEU A 203 -5.99 -19.53 5.97
C LEU A 203 -6.13 -19.58 4.45
N TYR A 204 -6.43 -18.45 3.85
CA TYR A 204 -6.43 -18.26 2.40
C TYR A 204 -5.27 -17.37 1.99
N VAL A 205 -4.62 -17.74 0.89
CA VAL A 205 -3.48 -16.99 0.35
C VAL A 205 -3.61 -16.87 -1.15
N ALA A 206 -3.54 -15.65 -1.67
CA ALA A 206 -3.60 -15.38 -3.10
C ALA A 206 -2.23 -14.94 -3.63
N GLY A 207 -1.93 -15.37 -4.85
CA GLY A 207 -0.70 -14.99 -5.52
C GLY A 207 -0.74 -15.19 -7.02
N ALA A 208 0.28 -14.66 -7.68
CA ALA A 208 0.54 -14.88 -9.10
C ALA A 208 1.47 -16.08 -9.27
N GLN A 209 1.05 -17.05 -10.03
CA GLN A 209 1.79 -18.29 -10.31
C GLN A 209 2.21 -18.32 -11.79
N ALA A 210 3.49 -18.38 -12.04
CA ALA A 210 4.05 -18.56 -13.41
C ALA A 210 4.59 -19.96 -13.66
N ASP A 211 4.71 -20.79 -12.64
CA ASP A 211 5.27 -22.15 -12.70
C ASP A 211 4.47 -23.10 -11.83
N THR A 212 4.75 -24.42 -11.95
CA THR A 212 4.11 -25.41 -11.10
C THR A 212 4.52 -25.21 -9.65
N LEU A 213 3.52 -25.01 -8.80
CA LEU A 213 3.64 -24.81 -7.36
C LEU A 213 3.41 -26.14 -6.66
N LEU A 214 4.25 -26.46 -5.70
CA LEU A 214 4.08 -27.56 -4.76
C LEU A 214 3.69 -26.98 -3.40
N PRO A 215 2.38 -26.85 -3.12
CA PRO A 215 1.93 -26.32 -1.83
C PRO A 215 2.28 -27.22 -0.66
N VAL A 216 2.41 -28.54 -0.94
CA VAL A 216 2.95 -29.59 -0.07
C VAL A 216 3.70 -30.59 -0.93
N TRP A 217 4.55 -31.42 -0.31
CA TRP A 217 5.47 -32.33 -1.02
C TRP A 217 4.81 -33.25 -2.05
N ASN A 218 3.59 -33.71 -1.82
CA ASN A 218 2.90 -34.69 -2.67
C ASN A 218 1.77 -34.13 -3.51
N ASP A 219 1.60 -32.82 -3.55
CA ASP A 219 0.56 -32.17 -4.33
C ASP A 219 1.14 -31.08 -5.23
N SER A 220 0.59 -30.92 -6.41
CA SER A 220 1.09 -29.98 -7.40
C SER A 220 -0.03 -29.22 -8.09
N ILE A 221 0.18 -27.94 -8.26
CA ILE A 221 -0.73 -27.04 -8.98
C ILE A 221 0.02 -26.53 -10.21
N ALA A 222 -0.32 -27.06 -11.37
CA ALA A 222 0.23 -26.57 -12.62
C ALA A 222 -0.47 -25.28 -13.07
N PRO A 223 0.25 -24.31 -13.66
CA PRO A 223 -0.39 -23.17 -14.31
C PRO A 223 -1.24 -23.67 -15.50
N ARG A 224 -2.38 -23.06 -15.72
CA ARG A 224 -3.34 -23.51 -16.74
C ARG A 224 -2.85 -23.38 -18.18
N LYS A 225 -1.97 -22.45 -18.46
CA LYS A 225 -1.27 -22.37 -19.75
C LYS A 225 0.21 -22.62 -19.56
N ALA A 226 0.72 -23.55 -20.34
CA ALA A 226 2.14 -23.81 -20.39
C ALA A 226 2.90 -22.52 -20.64
N TRP A 227 3.93 -22.32 -19.87
CA TRP A 227 4.82 -21.19 -19.97
C TRP A 227 5.32 -21.04 -21.41
N ASN A 228 4.92 -19.97 -22.05
CA ASN A 228 5.56 -19.68 -23.30
C ASN A 228 6.85 -18.90 -23.05
N THR A 229 7.76 -19.13 -23.88
CA THR A 229 9.20 -18.97 -23.95
C THR A 229 9.80 -17.58 -23.70
N LYS A 230 9.03 -16.54 -23.45
CA LYS A 230 9.53 -15.18 -23.20
C LYS A 230 9.31 -14.69 -21.75
N GLY A 231 9.03 -15.61 -20.87
CA GLY A 231 8.45 -15.47 -19.57
C GLY A 231 9.16 -14.62 -18.55
N SER A 232 8.44 -13.65 -18.10
CA SER A 232 8.53 -13.10 -16.77
C SER A 232 7.11 -13.16 -16.15
N LEU A 233 6.96 -13.04 -14.84
CA LEU A 233 5.66 -12.81 -14.19
C LEU A 233 4.89 -11.63 -14.79
N SER A 234 5.55 -10.80 -15.58
CA SER A 234 4.96 -9.70 -16.33
C SER A 234 4.25 -10.11 -17.61
N SER A 235 4.38 -11.34 -18.06
CA SER A 235 3.85 -11.76 -19.36
C SER A 235 3.05 -13.07 -19.37
N ASN A 236 3.21 -13.94 -18.37
CA ASN A 236 2.53 -15.23 -18.32
C ASN A 236 2.42 -15.73 -16.88
N CYS A 237 1.39 -15.36 -16.17
CA CYS A 237 1.08 -15.93 -14.87
C CYS A 237 -0.44 -16.06 -14.70
N ASN A 238 -0.84 -16.91 -13.78
CA ASN A 238 -2.23 -17.02 -13.37
C ASN A 238 -2.37 -16.70 -11.88
N THR A 239 -3.48 -16.10 -11.53
CA THR A 239 -3.87 -15.94 -10.14
C THR A 239 -4.25 -17.29 -9.56
N VAL A 240 -3.65 -17.64 -8.45
CA VAL A 240 -3.99 -18.83 -7.65
C VAL A 240 -4.40 -18.40 -6.26
N ILE A 241 -5.44 -19.05 -5.73
CA ILE A 241 -5.84 -18.94 -4.32
C ILE A 241 -5.61 -20.30 -3.70
N LEU A 242 -4.84 -20.34 -2.62
CA LEU A 242 -4.53 -21.52 -1.82
C LEU A 242 -5.35 -21.47 -0.53
N LYS A 243 -5.86 -22.63 -0.10
CA LYS A 243 -6.58 -22.81 1.16
C LYS A 243 -5.80 -23.75 2.06
N TYR A 244 -5.55 -23.33 3.29
CA TYR A 244 -4.88 -24.11 4.31
C TYR A 244 -5.73 -24.17 5.59
N LYS A 245 -5.49 -25.21 6.37
CA LYS A 245 -6.02 -25.36 7.73
C LYS A 245 -4.84 -25.30 8.70
N PRO A 246 -4.76 -24.30 9.58
CA PRO A 246 -3.77 -24.29 10.66
C PRO A 246 -4.00 -25.44 11.64
N GLU A 247 -2.96 -26.21 11.89
CA GLU A 247 -2.97 -27.26 12.93
C GLU A 247 -2.12 -26.75 14.10
N TYR A 248 -2.78 -26.32 15.16
CA TYR A 248 -2.13 -25.81 16.38
C TYR A 248 -1.58 -26.96 17.23
N ASN A 249 -0.77 -27.81 16.62
CA ASN A 249 -0.10 -28.94 17.24
C ASN A 249 1.37 -28.61 17.53
N GLN A 250 2.10 -29.60 18.10
CA GLN A 250 3.54 -29.45 18.40
C GLN A 250 4.42 -29.18 17.15
N PHE A 251 3.93 -29.49 15.95
CA PHE A 251 4.64 -29.27 14.68
C PHE A 251 4.31 -27.93 14.03
N GLN A 252 3.25 -27.25 14.52
CA GLN A 252 2.81 -25.96 14.00
C GLN A 252 2.57 -25.99 12.47
N ASP A 253 1.82 -26.96 11.98
CA ASP A 253 1.64 -27.19 10.54
C ASP A 253 0.48 -26.36 9.98
N LEU A 254 0.63 -25.95 8.71
CA LEU A 254 -0.46 -25.51 7.84
C LEU A 254 -0.79 -26.64 6.86
N THR A 255 -1.88 -27.34 7.09
CA THR A 255 -2.35 -28.42 6.23
C THR A 255 -2.99 -27.85 4.96
N TYR A 256 -2.47 -28.20 3.79
CA TYR A 256 -3.07 -27.81 2.52
C TYR A 256 -4.42 -28.49 2.32
N VAL A 257 -5.43 -27.71 1.94
CA VAL A 257 -6.80 -28.18 1.73
C VAL A 257 -7.18 -28.17 0.25
N GLY A 258 -6.76 -27.17 -0.49
CA GLY A 258 -7.07 -27.04 -1.92
C GLY A 258 -6.67 -25.71 -2.52
N ALA A 259 -6.88 -25.59 -3.82
CA ALA A 259 -6.60 -24.37 -4.56
C ALA A 259 -7.56 -24.15 -5.71
N VAL A 260 -7.64 -22.90 -6.17
CA VAL A 260 -8.30 -22.54 -7.42
C VAL A 260 -7.41 -21.62 -8.24
N ILE A 261 -7.43 -21.80 -9.56
CA ILE A 261 -6.83 -20.89 -10.53
C ILE A 261 -7.94 -20.02 -11.13
N ASN A 262 -7.71 -18.72 -11.18
CA ASN A 262 -8.75 -17.73 -11.47
C ASN A 262 -9.38 -17.88 -12.86
N SER A 263 -8.59 -18.09 -13.90
CA SER A 263 -9.07 -18.09 -15.29
C SER A 263 -8.54 -19.21 -16.14
N ASP A 264 -9.38 -19.68 -17.07
CA ASP A 264 -9.06 -20.76 -18.01
C ASP A 264 -8.43 -20.26 -19.32
N ASP A 265 -8.80 -19.02 -19.76
CA ASP A 265 -8.54 -18.54 -21.12
C ASP A 265 -7.59 -17.35 -21.23
N LEU A 266 -7.16 -16.77 -20.12
CA LEU A 266 -6.27 -15.64 -20.14
C LEU A 266 -4.82 -16.06 -20.40
N VAL A 267 -4.12 -15.24 -21.17
CA VAL A 267 -2.67 -15.36 -21.35
C VAL A 267 -1.98 -14.96 -20.05
N TYR A 268 -2.58 -14.04 -19.32
CA TYR A 268 -2.03 -13.45 -18.13
C TYR A 268 -3.15 -12.95 -17.21
N ASP A 269 -3.11 -13.32 -15.96
CA ASP A 269 -3.86 -12.68 -14.89
C ASP A 269 -3.02 -12.67 -13.60
N ARG A 270 -2.86 -11.48 -13.04
CA ARG A 270 -2.03 -11.25 -11.86
C ARG A 270 -2.83 -10.51 -10.80
N PRO A 271 -2.96 -11.07 -9.59
CA PRO A 271 -3.63 -10.37 -8.49
C PRO A 271 -2.76 -9.20 -8.01
N VAL A 272 -3.43 -8.11 -7.65
CA VAL A 272 -2.85 -6.92 -7.00
C VAL A 272 -3.50 -6.64 -5.65
N GLY A 273 -4.56 -7.36 -5.31
CA GLY A 273 -5.22 -7.32 -4.02
C GLY A 273 -6.06 -8.54 -3.77
N PHE A 274 -6.21 -8.88 -2.49
CA PHE A 274 -7.00 -9.99 -1.99
C PHE A 274 -7.62 -9.61 -0.65
N HIS A 275 -8.84 -10.04 -0.42
CA HIS A 275 -9.58 -9.79 0.81
C HIS A 275 -10.55 -10.92 1.11
N TYR A 276 -10.81 -11.17 2.39
CA TYR A 276 -11.82 -12.08 2.88
C TYR A 276 -12.80 -11.33 3.77
N GLU A 277 -14.08 -11.47 3.50
CA GLU A 277 -15.14 -10.87 4.29
C GLU A 277 -16.42 -11.70 4.18
N GLY A 278 -17.03 -12.04 5.32
CA GLY A 278 -18.35 -12.68 5.37
C GLY A 278 -18.44 -14.01 4.59
N GLY A 279 -17.40 -14.84 4.63
CA GLY A 279 -17.35 -16.12 3.91
C GLY A 279 -17.08 -15.99 2.41
N LYS A 280 -16.65 -14.82 1.93
CA LYS A 280 -16.34 -14.54 0.54
C LYS A 280 -14.88 -14.10 0.38
N LEU A 281 -14.28 -14.52 -0.73
CA LEU A 281 -12.94 -14.17 -1.13
C LEU A 281 -13.01 -13.23 -2.32
N TYR A 282 -12.41 -12.08 -2.21
CA TYR A 282 -12.36 -11.06 -3.25
C TYR A 282 -10.95 -10.93 -3.80
N VAL A 283 -10.83 -10.87 -5.11
CA VAL A 283 -9.56 -10.69 -5.80
C VAL A 283 -9.72 -9.57 -6.81
N ALA A 284 -8.78 -8.65 -6.82
CA ALA A 284 -8.63 -7.69 -7.90
C ALA A 284 -7.23 -7.85 -8.51
N GLY A 285 -7.15 -7.66 -9.81
CA GLY A 285 -5.89 -7.87 -10.51
C GLY A 285 -5.87 -7.29 -11.90
N THR A 286 -4.80 -7.59 -12.61
CA THR A 286 -4.62 -7.26 -14.02
C THR A 286 -4.75 -8.47 -14.89
N TYR A 287 -5.19 -8.27 -16.12
CA TYR A 287 -5.33 -9.35 -17.08
C TYR A 287 -4.83 -8.98 -18.47
N SER A 288 -4.57 -9.99 -19.27
CA SER A 288 -4.44 -9.90 -20.72
C SER A 288 -4.99 -11.16 -21.37
N ASN A 289 -5.84 -10.99 -22.38
CA ASN A 289 -6.30 -12.08 -23.24
C ASN A 289 -5.52 -12.19 -24.54
N GLY A 290 -4.44 -11.40 -24.70
CA GLY A 290 -3.59 -11.34 -25.89
C GLY A 290 -3.96 -10.20 -26.84
N THR A 291 -5.18 -9.67 -26.80
CA THR A 291 -5.65 -8.51 -27.58
C THR A 291 -5.96 -7.33 -26.71
N GLU A 292 -6.47 -7.58 -25.52
CA GLU A 292 -6.85 -6.58 -24.53
C GLU A 292 -6.07 -6.77 -23.24
N THR A 293 -5.88 -5.67 -22.54
CA THR A 293 -5.33 -5.61 -21.18
C THR A 293 -6.25 -4.78 -20.30
N GLY A 294 -6.21 -5.02 -18.98
CA GLY A 294 -7.02 -4.23 -18.08
C GLY A 294 -6.97 -4.71 -16.64
N ILE A 295 -8.02 -4.35 -15.91
CA ILE A 295 -8.23 -4.72 -14.52
C ILE A 295 -9.37 -5.77 -14.48
N TYR A 296 -9.30 -6.70 -13.55
CA TYR A 296 -10.40 -7.61 -13.26
C TYR A 296 -10.75 -7.60 -11.77
N ALA A 297 -12.00 -7.96 -11.48
CA ALA A 297 -12.46 -8.30 -10.15
C ALA A 297 -13.10 -9.69 -10.18
N ALA A 298 -12.83 -10.51 -9.18
CA ALA A 298 -13.41 -11.84 -9.01
C ALA A 298 -13.82 -12.08 -7.57
N ARG A 299 -14.89 -12.90 -7.40
CA ARG A 299 -15.33 -13.35 -6.09
C ARG A 299 -15.51 -14.86 -6.07
N TYR A 300 -15.08 -15.44 -4.95
CA TYR A 300 -15.23 -16.87 -4.66
C TYR A 300 -15.91 -17.05 -3.30
N ASP A 301 -16.57 -18.19 -3.12
CA ASP A 301 -17.00 -18.61 -1.80
C ASP A 301 -15.83 -19.23 -1.02
N LYS A 302 -16.06 -19.54 0.27
CA LYS A 302 -15.07 -20.16 1.14
C LYS A 302 -14.59 -21.55 0.69
N ASP A 303 -15.32 -22.20 -0.23
CA ASP A 303 -14.98 -23.49 -0.82
C ASP A 303 -14.27 -23.34 -2.16
N LEU A 304 -13.80 -22.14 -2.47
CA LEU A 304 -13.05 -21.77 -3.68
C LEU A 304 -13.88 -21.87 -4.97
N LYS A 305 -15.20 -21.89 -4.88
CA LYS A 305 -16.08 -21.85 -6.05
C LYS A 305 -16.27 -20.40 -6.49
N ARG A 306 -15.93 -20.13 -7.75
CA ARG A 306 -16.09 -18.80 -8.34
C ARG A 306 -17.56 -18.42 -8.48
N GLU A 307 -17.94 -17.25 -7.95
CA GLU A 307 -19.27 -16.67 -8.06
C GLU A 307 -19.37 -15.69 -9.23
N TYR A 308 -18.34 -14.84 -9.40
CA TYR A 308 -18.21 -13.98 -10.58
C TYR A 308 -16.76 -13.72 -10.94
N ILE A 309 -16.55 -13.29 -12.18
CA ILE A 309 -15.36 -12.58 -12.65
C ILE A 309 -15.78 -11.53 -13.68
N GLN A 310 -15.27 -10.33 -13.54
CA GLN A 310 -15.51 -9.20 -14.45
C GLN A 310 -14.18 -8.65 -14.96
N TYR A 311 -14.11 -8.45 -16.26
CA TYR A 311 -12.94 -7.90 -16.94
C TYR A 311 -13.24 -6.50 -17.45
N HIS A 312 -12.35 -5.56 -17.16
CA HIS A 312 -12.49 -4.14 -17.51
C HIS A 312 -11.30 -3.72 -18.38
N PRO A 313 -11.48 -3.62 -19.71
CA PRO A 313 -10.42 -3.20 -20.60
C PRO A 313 -9.93 -1.78 -20.30
N ILE A 314 -8.60 -1.62 -20.25
CA ILE A 314 -7.92 -0.34 -20.07
C ILE A 314 -6.80 -0.27 -21.07
N THR A 315 -6.73 0.83 -21.83
CA THR A 315 -5.59 1.11 -22.69
C THR A 315 -4.52 1.88 -21.91
N GLY A 316 -3.25 1.71 -22.28
CA GLY A 316 -2.14 2.41 -21.66
C GLY A 316 -1.31 1.53 -20.72
N ALA A 317 -0.28 2.13 -20.12
CA ALA A 317 0.58 1.45 -19.16
C ALA A 317 0.10 1.72 -17.73
N LEU A 318 -0.20 0.63 -17.02
CA LEU A 318 -0.64 0.66 -15.62
C LEU A 318 0.52 0.32 -14.68
N GLN A 319 0.67 1.10 -13.63
CA GLN A 319 1.55 0.80 -12.50
C GLN A 319 0.69 0.71 -11.25
N PHE A 320 0.66 -0.45 -10.62
CA PHE A 320 -0.15 -0.67 -9.42
C PHE A 320 0.63 -0.38 -8.15
N GLN A 321 -0.08 0.06 -7.13
CA GLN A 321 0.41 0.26 -5.77
C GLN A 321 -0.40 -0.61 -4.81
N GLN A 322 -1.30 -0.05 -4.03
CA GLN A 322 -2.12 -0.81 -3.12
C GLN A 322 -3.55 -0.96 -3.64
N THR A 323 -4.15 -2.09 -3.31
CA THR A 323 -5.59 -2.34 -3.47
C THR A 323 -6.21 -2.41 -2.09
N LYS A 324 -7.32 -1.71 -1.88
CA LYS A 324 -8.09 -1.72 -0.64
C LYS A 324 -9.50 -2.23 -0.90
N PHE A 325 -10.05 -2.92 0.09
CA PHE A 325 -11.40 -3.47 0.08
C PHE A 325 -12.10 -2.93 1.30
N GLU A 326 -13.07 -2.07 1.11
CA GLU A 326 -13.75 -1.39 2.21
C GLU A 326 -15.12 -0.88 1.76
N ASP A 327 -16.11 -0.95 2.62
CA ASP A 327 -17.48 -0.46 2.39
C ASP A 327 -18.09 -1.00 1.08
N GLY A 328 -17.95 -2.31 0.83
CA GLY A 328 -18.47 -2.98 -0.35
C GLY A 328 -17.81 -2.58 -1.67
N LYS A 329 -16.65 -1.92 -1.63
CA LYS A 329 -15.90 -1.43 -2.79
C LYS A 329 -14.47 -1.94 -2.83
N ILE A 330 -13.95 -2.03 -4.04
CA ILE A 330 -12.56 -2.38 -4.34
C ILE A 330 -11.89 -1.13 -4.90
N PHE A 331 -10.89 -0.62 -4.22
CA PHE A 331 -10.09 0.53 -4.65
C PHE A 331 -8.77 0.04 -5.22
N VAL A 332 -8.61 0.10 -6.53
CA VAL A 332 -7.33 -0.20 -7.20
C VAL A 332 -6.61 1.11 -7.48
N CYS A 333 -5.45 1.29 -6.87
CA CYS A 333 -4.68 2.52 -6.95
C CYS A 333 -3.35 2.31 -7.65
N GLY A 334 -2.84 3.39 -8.25
CA GLY A 334 -1.57 3.34 -8.97
C GLY A 334 -1.32 4.55 -9.85
N GLY A 335 -0.77 4.28 -11.02
CA GLY A 335 -0.54 5.27 -12.07
C GLY A 335 -0.94 4.76 -13.44
N LEU A 336 -1.44 5.65 -14.28
CA LEU A 336 -1.77 5.40 -15.68
C LEU A 336 -1.00 6.36 -16.59
N SER A 337 -0.36 5.83 -17.62
CA SER A 337 0.29 6.63 -18.66
C SER A 337 -0.16 6.23 -20.05
N LYS A 338 -0.32 7.21 -20.96
CA LYS A 338 -0.75 6.99 -22.35
C LYS A 338 -1.98 6.11 -22.49
N GLY A 339 -3.02 6.37 -21.69
CA GLY A 339 -4.14 5.45 -21.62
C GLY A 339 -5.49 6.13 -21.53
N ASN A 340 -6.50 5.31 -21.75
CA ASN A 340 -7.90 5.68 -21.62
C ASN A 340 -8.64 4.64 -20.79
N ILE A 341 -9.52 5.10 -19.92
CA ILE A 341 -10.47 4.31 -19.17
C ILE A 341 -11.85 4.80 -19.56
N THR A 342 -12.70 3.91 -20.07
CA THR A 342 -14.08 4.24 -20.42
C THR A 342 -15.03 3.55 -19.45
N ILE A 343 -15.93 4.33 -18.84
CA ILE A 343 -16.94 3.86 -17.88
C ILE A 343 -18.26 4.47 -18.32
N GLY A 344 -19.14 3.66 -18.92
CA GLY A 344 -20.35 4.18 -19.55
C GLY A 344 -20.00 5.24 -20.60
N GLU A 345 -20.52 6.45 -20.43
CA GLU A 345 -20.22 7.59 -21.31
C GLU A 345 -18.97 8.40 -20.89
N LYS A 346 -18.46 8.18 -19.69
CA LYS A 346 -17.28 8.89 -19.17
C LYS A 346 -15.99 8.25 -19.70
N THR A 347 -15.13 9.05 -20.30
CA THR A 347 -13.76 8.64 -20.66
C THR A 347 -12.76 9.50 -19.90
N VAL A 348 -11.89 8.84 -19.15
CA VAL A 348 -10.75 9.43 -18.46
C VAL A 348 -9.51 9.13 -19.29
N SER A 349 -8.81 10.16 -19.73
CA SER A 349 -7.68 10.03 -20.65
C SER A 349 -6.40 10.63 -20.06
N THR A 350 -5.28 9.98 -20.33
CA THR A 350 -3.95 10.48 -19.99
C THR A 350 -3.13 10.68 -21.25
N SER A 351 -2.36 11.76 -21.29
CA SER A 351 -1.41 12.04 -22.36
C SER A 351 0.02 12.04 -21.83
N GLY A 352 0.97 11.68 -22.68
CA GLY A 352 2.39 11.68 -22.32
C GLY A 352 2.89 10.35 -21.74
N ASN A 353 4.20 10.31 -21.43
CA ASN A 353 4.90 9.09 -20.99
C ASN A 353 4.97 8.95 -19.46
N PHE A 354 4.41 9.90 -18.72
CA PHE A 354 4.48 9.97 -17.28
C PHE A 354 3.21 9.39 -16.65
N ASN A 355 3.34 8.77 -15.50
CA ASN A 355 2.20 8.27 -14.76
C ASN A 355 1.41 9.43 -14.16
N HIS A 356 0.10 9.35 -14.31
CA HIS A 356 -0.90 10.14 -13.62
C HIS A 356 -1.53 9.29 -12.54
N GLY A 357 -1.79 9.85 -11.37
CA GLY A 357 -2.31 9.09 -10.22
C GLY A 357 -3.69 8.52 -10.50
N LEU A 358 -3.83 7.19 -10.45
CA LEU A 358 -5.07 6.47 -10.76
C LEU A 358 -5.80 6.06 -9.48
N VAL A 359 -7.11 6.34 -9.44
CA VAL A 359 -8.08 5.72 -8.53
C VAL A 359 -9.12 5.01 -9.39
N TYR A 360 -9.27 3.70 -9.20
CA TYR A 360 -10.23 2.87 -9.91
C TYR A 360 -11.10 2.12 -8.90
N VAL A 361 -12.41 2.33 -8.95
CA VAL A 361 -13.35 1.82 -7.95
C VAL A 361 -14.29 0.81 -8.59
N MET A 362 -14.37 -0.39 -8.01
CA MET A 362 -15.28 -1.46 -8.39
C MET A 362 -16.17 -1.87 -7.22
N SER A 363 -17.29 -2.48 -7.53
CA SER A 363 -18.23 -3.04 -6.56
C SER A 363 -17.77 -4.43 -6.11
N MET A 364 -17.75 -4.71 -4.81
CA MET A 364 -17.55 -6.07 -4.29
C MET A 364 -18.74 -6.98 -4.55
N ALA A 365 -19.93 -6.42 -4.78
CA ALA A 365 -21.14 -7.22 -4.97
C ALA A 365 -21.11 -8.02 -6.28
N ASP A 366 -20.63 -7.41 -7.36
CA ASP A 366 -20.70 -7.99 -8.71
C ASP A 366 -19.46 -7.73 -9.59
N GLY A 367 -18.47 -7.01 -9.06
CA GLY A 367 -17.26 -6.66 -9.78
C GLY A 367 -17.41 -5.53 -10.80
N SER A 368 -18.60 -4.91 -10.91
CA SER A 368 -18.83 -3.81 -11.85
C SER A 368 -18.02 -2.56 -11.50
N VAL A 369 -17.70 -1.76 -12.52
CA VAL A 369 -17.00 -0.48 -12.30
C VAL A 369 -17.98 0.53 -11.75
N VAL A 370 -17.64 1.10 -10.60
CA VAL A 370 -18.40 2.20 -9.99
C VAL A 370 -17.93 3.54 -10.56
N ASN A 371 -16.64 3.80 -10.56
CA ASN A 371 -16.05 5.02 -11.10
C ASN A 371 -14.53 4.90 -11.26
N ALA A 372 -13.92 5.86 -11.98
CA ALA A 372 -12.48 6.04 -12.01
C ALA A 372 -12.13 7.52 -12.20
N ASP A 373 -10.95 7.90 -11.68
CA ASP A 373 -10.36 9.19 -11.92
C ASP A 373 -8.85 9.10 -12.04
N VAL A 374 -8.27 10.08 -12.72
CA VAL A 374 -6.83 10.21 -12.93
C VAL A 374 -6.38 11.59 -12.51
N HIS A 375 -5.65 11.69 -11.41
CA HIS A 375 -5.04 12.92 -10.95
C HIS A 375 -3.83 13.28 -11.83
N PRO A 376 -3.85 14.44 -12.53
CA PRO A 376 -2.84 14.77 -13.52
C PRO A 376 -1.47 14.98 -12.87
N ALA A 377 -0.43 14.52 -13.56
CA ALA A 377 0.95 14.85 -13.21
C ALA A 377 1.29 16.25 -13.70
N ALA A 378 1.92 17.05 -12.84
CA ALA A 378 2.46 18.35 -13.24
C ALA A 378 3.83 18.18 -13.90
N ASN A 379 4.07 18.90 -15.00
CA ASN A 379 5.40 19.13 -15.58
C ASN A 379 6.35 17.92 -15.67
N ASN A 380 5.89 16.81 -16.26
CA ASN A 380 6.71 15.59 -16.41
C ASN A 380 7.08 14.88 -15.10
N ALA A 381 6.42 15.14 -14.00
CA ALA A 381 6.56 14.41 -12.77
C ALA A 381 5.83 13.06 -12.85
N LEU A 382 6.32 12.05 -12.11
CA LEU A 382 5.53 10.86 -11.83
C LEU A 382 4.55 11.20 -10.72
N ASN A 383 3.27 11.06 -10.99
CA ASN A 383 2.20 11.18 -10.02
C ASN A 383 1.58 9.80 -9.81
N ILE A 384 1.52 9.34 -8.58
CA ILE A 384 1.07 7.99 -8.24
C ILE A 384 0.14 8.04 -7.04
N THR A 385 -1.05 7.50 -7.19
CA THR A 385 -1.95 7.24 -6.08
C THR A 385 -1.56 5.91 -5.42
N VAL A 386 -1.29 5.93 -4.13
CA VAL A 386 -0.85 4.74 -3.40
C VAL A 386 -2.02 3.93 -2.87
N ALA A 387 -2.99 4.58 -2.24
CA ALA A 387 -4.19 3.97 -1.71
C ALA A 387 -5.35 4.96 -1.73
N ALA A 388 -6.58 4.44 -1.78
CA ALA A 388 -7.79 5.21 -1.60
C ALA A 388 -8.75 4.48 -0.67
N PHE A 389 -9.61 5.23 0.02
CA PHE A 389 -10.53 4.74 1.02
C PHE A 389 -11.86 5.49 0.95
N PRO A 390 -12.98 4.88 1.33
CA PRO A 390 -14.24 5.59 1.47
C PRO A 390 -14.20 6.57 2.64
N THR A 391 -14.94 7.65 2.51
CA THR A 391 -15.25 8.59 3.58
C THR A 391 -16.77 8.73 3.67
N LYS A 392 -17.25 9.45 4.68
CA LYS A 392 -18.69 9.68 4.83
C LYS A 392 -19.32 10.35 3.59
N ASP A 393 -18.60 11.27 2.95
CA ASP A 393 -19.13 12.12 1.88
C ASP A 393 -18.52 11.80 0.49
N GLY A 394 -17.65 10.79 0.41
CA GLY A 394 -16.97 10.42 -0.84
C GLY A 394 -15.77 9.52 -0.62
N TYR A 395 -14.59 10.00 -1.03
CA TYR A 395 -13.35 9.21 -0.97
C TYR A 395 -12.15 10.10 -0.62
N VAL A 396 -11.15 9.50 0.00
CA VAL A 396 -9.83 10.11 0.15
C VAL A 396 -8.78 9.22 -0.51
N ALA A 397 -7.88 9.82 -1.28
CA ALA A 397 -6.77 9.12 -1.93
C ALA A 397 -5.43 9.73 -1.51
N TYR A 398 -4.47 8.87 -1.16
CA TYR A 398 -3.12 9.26 -0.78
C TYR A 398 -2.20 9.15 -1.98
N ASN A 399 -1.62 10.28 -2.34
CA ASN A 399 -0.91 10.46 -3.58
C ASN A 399 0.48 11.07 -3.35
N HIS A 400 1.43 10.77 -4.23
CA HIS A 400 2.71 11.46 -4.23
C HIS A 400 3.13 11.89 -5.65
N GLU A 401 3.79 13.03 -5.69
CA GLU A 401 4.45 13.57 -6.87
C GLU A 401 5.97 13.55 -6.67
N THR A 402 6.69 12.84 -7.55
CA THR A 402 8.11 12.57 -7.32
C THR A 402 9.03 13.75 -7.60
N LEU A 403 8.65 14.67 -8.51
CA LEU A 403 9.54 15.78 -8.91
C LEU A 403 9.72 16.80 -7.78
N ASN A 404 8.61 17.17 -7.13
CA ASN A 404 8.60 18.14 -6.04
C ASN A 404 8.63 17.48 -4.66
N GLY A 405 8.63 16.13 -4.62
CA GLY A 405 8.57 15.37 -3.38
C GLY A 405 7.31 15.64 -2.55
N LEU A 406 6.20 15.96 -3.22
CA LEU A 406 4.92 16.25 -2.56
C LEU A 406 4.20 14.96 -2.17
N GLN A 407 3.68 14.92 -0.95
CA GLN A 407 2.74 13.92 -0.49
C GLN A 407 1.40 14.62 -0.20
N MET A 408 0.33 14.05 -0.71
CA MET A 408 -0.99 14.68 -0.71
C MET A 408 -2.08 13.71 -0.26
N ALA A 409 -3.10 14.25 0.41
CA ALA A 409 -4.41 13.63 0.50
C ALA A 409 -5.36 14.36 -0.45
N LEU A 410 -5.93 13.62 -1.39
CA LEU A 410 -6.88 14.10 -2.38
C LEU A 410 -8.28 13.72 -1.91
N HIS A 411 -9.13 14.69 -1.64
CA HIS A 411 -10.50 14.48 -1.20
C HIS A 411 -11.45 14.57 -2.39
N TYR A 412 -12.23 13.54 -2.56
CA TYR A 412 -13.20 13.41 -3.67
C TYR A 412 -14.62 13.31 -3.13
N ASP A 413 -15.58 13.82 -3.88
CA ASP A 413 -17.00 13.51 -3.67
C ASP A 413 -17.34 12.06 -4.07
N SER A 414 -18.58 11.64 -3.86
CA SER A 414 -19.07 10.29 -4.22
C SER A 414 -19.00 9.98 -5.72
N ASN A 415 -18.85 10.99 -6.58
CA ASN A 415 -18.71 10.86 -8.03
C ASN A 415 -17.25 10.88 -8.49
N LEU A 416 -16.27 10.84 -7.56
CA LEU A 416 -14.85 11.02 -7.82
C LEU A 416 -14.52 12.36 -8.51
N ASN A 417 -15.22 13.45 -8.16
CA ASN A 417 -14.75 14.79 -8.46
C ASN A 417 -13.85 15.28 -7.33
N LEU A 418 -12.68 15.79 -7.67
CA LEU A 418 -11.74 16.33 -6.69
C LEU A 418 -12.34 17.58 -6.02
N VAL A 419 -12.50 17.53 -4.71
CA VAL A 419 -13.07 18.62 -3.89
C VAL A 419 -11.97 19.48 -3.29
N SER A 420 -10.96 18.83 -2.68
CA SER A 420 -9.84 19.53 -2.03
C SER A 420 -8.58 18.67 -2.02
N THR A 421 -7.45 19.33 -1.73
CA THR A 421 -6.15 18.68 -1.61
C THR A 421 -5.46 19.19 -0.36
N ASP A 422 -5.03 18.27 0.52
CA ASP A 422 -4.16 18.55 1.66
C ASP A 422 -2.71 18.17 1.32
N THR A 423 -1.78 19.06 1.58
CA THR A 423 -0.35 18.74 1.54
C THR A 423 0.05 18.11 2.86
N LEU A 424 0.43 16.83 2.83
CA LEU A 424 0.85 16.06 4.00
C LEU A 424 2.35 16.16 4.25
N GLY A 425 3.13 16.31 3.19
CA GLY A 425 4.57 16.42 3.29
C GLY A 425 5.19 16.95 2.02
N GLN A 426 6.39 17.48 2.17
CA GLN A 426 7.22 17.96 1.07
C GLN A 426 8.70 17.73 1.36
N GLY A 427 9.42 17.24 0.37
CA GLY A 427 10.86 17.06 0.44
C GLY A 427 11.53 17.33 -0.89
N GLY A 428 12.75 17.84 -0.86
CA GLY A 428 13.55 17.92 -2.08
C GLY A 428 13.91 16.52 -2.59
N GLY A 429 13.80 16.29 -3.88
CA GLY A 429 14.21 15.02 -4.48
C GLY A 429 13.11 13.95 -4.53
N SER A 430 13.50 12.68 -4.51
CA SER A 430 12.60 11.55 -4.77
C SER A 430 11.92 11.04 -3.49
N SER A 431 11.12 11.87 -2.82
CA SER A 431 10.32 11.43 -1.66
C SER A 431 8.99 10.82 -2.12
N THR A 432 8.60 9.68 -1.55
CA THR A 432 7.40 8.94 -1.98
C THR A 432 6.62 8.38 -0.78
N ILE A 433 5.31 8.22 -0.95
CA ILE A 433 4.52 7.33 -0.11
C ILE A 433 4.72 5.91 -0.64
N SER A 434 5.15 4.98 0.20
CA SER A 434 5.36 3.57 -0.17
C SER A 434 4.12 2.72 0.12
N CYS A 435 3.45 2.99 1.23
CA CYS A 435 2.26 2.28 1.66
C CYS A 435 1.40 3.16 2.57
N VAL A 436 0.13 2.81 2.69
CA VAL A 436 -0.84 3.49 3.55
C VAL A 436 -1.68 2.46 4.30
N GLY A 437 -1.79 2.62 5.62
CA GLY A 437 -2.74 1.93 6.46
C GLY A 437 -3.81 2.89 6.97
N ARG A 438 -5.05 2.42 7.14
CA ARG A 438 -6.15 3.19 7.74
C ARG A 438 -6.88 2.32 8.75
N SER A 439 -7.26 2.89 9.89
CA SER A 439 -8.06 2.21 10.89
C SER A 439 -9.48 1.95 10.38
N ALA A 440 -10.13 0.91 10.90
CA ALA A 440 -11.48 0.53 10.47
C ALA A 440 -12.54 1.63 10.73
N ASP A 441 -12.34 2.48 11.75
CA ASP A 441 -13.19 3.63 12.01
C ASP A 441 -12.88 4.85 11.13
N GLY A 442 -11.84 4.75 10.29
CA GLY A 442 -11.39 5.80 9.38
C GLY A 442 -10.65 6.96 10.02
N LYS A 443 -10.51 7.00 11.35
CA LYS A 443 -9.97 8.15 12.07
C LYS A 443 -8.45 8.24 12.08
N HIS A 444 -7.78 7.11 11.96
CA HIS A 444 -6.32 7.04 12.02
C HIS A 444 -5.76 6.55 10.68
N VAL A 445 -4.76 7.22 10.20
CA VAL A 445 -4.05 6.89 8.96
C VAL A 445 -2.55 6.80 9.25
N ALA A 446 -1.91 5.77 8.72
CA ALA A 446 -0.47 5.62 8.78
C ALA A 446 0.13 5.67 7.37
N LEU A 447 1.08 6.56 7.17
CA LEU A 447 1.81 6.70 5.93
C LEU A 447 3.21 6.09 6.09
N GLY A 448 3.52 5.14 5.24
CA GLY A 448 4.88 4.68 5.06
C GLY A 448 5.59 5.57 4.04
N LEU A 449 6.47 6.40 4.49
CA LEU A 449 7.20 7.36 3.67
C LEU A 449 8.59 6.86 3.37
N ARG A 450 9.07 7.13 2.18
CA ARG A 450 10.44 6.86 1.76
C ARG A 450 11.05 8.14 1.24
N ALA A 451 12.15 8.57 1.85
CA ALA A 451 12.84 9.78 1.48
C ALA A 451 14.30 9.49 1.06
N ARG A 452 14.68 10.07 -0.06
CA ARG A 452 16.07 10.23 -0.50
C ARG A 452 16.23 11.67 -0.91
N THR A 453 16.73 12.48 0.00
CA THR A 453 16.78 13.92 -0.24
C THR A 453 18.11 14.49 0.18
N THR A 454 18.57 15.48 -0.57
CA THR A 454 19.69 16.35 -0.22
C THR A 454 19.23 17.62 0.51
N ALA A 455 17.94 17.76 0.73
CA ALA A 455 17.29 18.86 1.42
C ALA A 455 16.48 18.34 2.61
N ASP A 456 16.02 19.24 3.44
CA ASP A 456 15.12 18.91 4.53
C ASP A 456 13.82 18.30 3.99
N TYR A 457 13.30 17.32 4.73
CA TYR A 457 12.05 16.67 4.44
C TYR A 457 11.04 17.01 5.53
N THR A 458 9.98 17.69 5.16
CA THR A 458 8.93 18.12 6.08
C THR A 458 7.70 17.24 5.93
N VAL A 459 7.21 16.69 7.03
CA VAL A 459 5.97 15.91 7.12
C VAL A 459 5.13 16.49 8.24
N LEU A 460 3.90 16.90 7.94
CA LEU A 460 2.96 17.47 8.91
C LEU A 460 3.55 18.60 9.78
N GLY A 461 4.43 19.39 9.21
CA GLY A 461 5.11 20.47 9.90
C GLY A 461 6.40 20.11 10.62
N GLU A 462 6.69 18.83 10.82
CA GLU A 462 7.94 18.34 11.39
C GLU A 462 9.01 18.20 10.30
N THR A 463 10.21 18.72 10.56
CA THR A 463 11.31 18.70 9.58
C THR A 463 12.36 17.67 9.98
N PHE A 464 12.67 16.78 9.06
CA PHE A 464 13.73 15.78 9.16
C PHE A 464 14.91 16.20 8.31
N ASN A 465 16.10 16.23 8.93
CA ASN A 465 17.35 16.34 8.21
C ASN A 465 18.08 15.01 8.31
N PHE A 466 18.08 14.25 7.22
CA PHE A 466 18.88 13.05 7.13
C PHE A 466 20.32 13.47 6.82
N ALA A 467 21.21 13.37 7.82
CA ALA A 467 22.60 13.78 7.73
C ALA A 467 23.35 13.08 6.59
N ASP A 468 22.88 11.90 6.21
CA ASP A 468 23.34 11.14 5.06
C ASP A 468 22.37 11.24 3.89
N LYS A 469 22.81 11.93 2.86
CA LYS A 469 22.00 12.35 1.72
C LYS A 469 22.00 11.34 0.55
N THR A 470 22.65 10.20 0.71
CA THR A 470 22.81 9.23 -0.39
C THR A 470 21.89 8.03 -0.30
N ASN A 471 21.33 7.76 0.88
CA ASN A 471 20.52 6.58 1.16
C ASN A 471 19.02 6.86 1.20
N TRP A 472 18.24 5.78 1.11
CA TRP A 472 16.81 5.81 1.29
C TRP A 472 16.46 5.47 2.73
N TYR A 473 15.71 6.37 3.37
CA TYR A 473 15.18 6.18 4.72
C TYR A 473 13.67 6.04 4.70
N SER A 474 13.14 5.29 5.64
CA SER A 474 11.70 5.16 5.82
C SER A 474 11.25 5.88 7.09
N VAL A 475 10.10 6.52 6.98
CA VAL A 475 9.42 7.18 8.09
C VAL A 475 7.99 6.65 8.14
N ILE A 476 7.51 6.32 9.33
CA ILE A 476 6.10 6.10 9.61
C ILE A 476 5.55 7.40 10.16
N ALA A 477 4.60 7.98 9.46
CA ALA A 477 3.87 9.15 9.92
C ALA A 477 2.40 8.76 10.15
N THR A 478 1.91 8.93 11.36
CA THR A 478 0.49 8.73 11.64
C THR A 478 -0.25 10.05 11.66
N LEU A 479 -1.45 10.02 11.13
CA LEU A 479 -2.37 11.15 11.00
C LEU A 479 -3.65 10.80 11.75
N ASN A 480 -4.19 11.75 12.44
CA ASN A 480 -5.54 11.69 13.00
C ASN A 480 -6.43 12.59 12.16
N GLU A 481 -7.53 12.05 11.64
CA GLU A 481 -8.55 12.86 10.97
C GLU A 481 -9.19 13.79 11.99
N LYS A 482 -9.18 15.10 11.73
CA LYS A 482 -9.83 16.06 12.61
C LYS A 482 -11.32 15.81 12.59
N GLU A 483 -11.94 15.68 13.76
CA GLU A 483 -13.38 15.74 13.81
C GLU A 483 -13.79 17.10 13.23
N GLU A 484 -14.68 17.09 12.23
CA GLU A 484 -15.32 18.34 11.81
C GLU A 484 -15.86 19.00 13.06
N THR A 485 -15.16 20.02 13.54
CA THR A 485 -15.81 20.95 14.44
C THR A 485 -16.97 21.50 13.62
N LYS A 486 -18.16 20.96 13.85
CA LYS A 486 -19.40 21.61 13.37
C LYS A 486 -19.28 23.03 13.85
N GLY A 487 -18.85 23.90 12.95
CA GLY A 487 -18.81 25.31 13.21
C GLY A 487 -20.20 25.68 13.72
N ILE A 488 -20.30 26.62 14.64
CA ILE A 488 -21.56 27.16 15.14
C ILE A 488 -22.51 27.59 13.98
N GLU A 489 -22.09 27.50 12.74
CA GLU A 489 -22.84 27.78 11.53
C GLU A 489 -23.86 26.69 11.14
N ASP A 490 -23.74 25.44 11.62
CA ASP A 490 -24.72 24.38 11.38
C ASP A 490 -25.84 24.27 12.43
N VAL A 491 -25.84 25.10 13.41
CA VAL A 491 -27.11 25.42 14.10
C VAL A 491 -27.96 26.06 13.01
N GLN A 492 -28.92 25.31 12.46
CA GLN A 492 -29.95 25.82 11.57
C GLN A 492 -30.28 27.25 12.06
N ARG A 493 -29.93 28.23 11.27
CA ARG A 493 -30.49 29.54 11.36
C ARG A 493 -31.98 29.40 11.04
N ASP A 494 -32.74 28.89 11.98
CA ASP A 494 -34.10 29.36 12.11
C ASP A 494 -33.94 30.86 11.98
N LYS A 495 -34.63 31.45 11.02
CA LYS A 495 -34.57 32.88 10.71
C LYS A 495 -34.93 33.71 11.94
N VAL A 496 -34.04 33.69 12.91
CA VAL A 496 -34.13 34.51 14.10
C VAL A 496 -33.59 35.86 13.69
N GLN A 497 -34.49 36.75 13.30
CA GLN A 497 -34.16 38.13 13.00
C GLN A 497 -33.66 38.80 14.27
N SER A 498 -32.36 38.84 14.46
CA SER A 498 -31.77 39.75 15.41
C SER A 498 -31.56 41.10 14.72
N THR A 499 -32.24 42.12 15.21
CA THR A 499 -32.06 43.52 14.77
C THR A 499 -31.18 44.27 15.74
N LYS A 500 -30.19 44.99 15.20
CA LYS A 500 -29.33 45.89 15.99
C LYS A 500 -29.75 47.32 15.72
N PHE A 501 -29.99 48.13 16.77
CA PHE A 501 -30.30 49.55 16.63
C PHE A 501 -29.73 50.32 17.83
N ILE A 502 -29.60 51.65 17.66
CA ILE A 502 -29.12 52.53 18.74
C ILE A 502 -30.32 53.23 19.34
N ARG A 503 -30.48 53.16 20.67
CA ARG A 503 -31.47 53.89 21.45
C ARG A 503 -30.76 54.62 22.58
N ASN A 504 -30.95 55.92 22.68
CA ASN A 504 -30.30 56.79 23.66
C ASN A 504 -28.77 56.64 23.71
N GLY A 505 -28.14 56.47 22.55
CA GLY A 505 -26.68 56.29 22.44
C GLY A 505 -26.14 54.89 22.80
N GLN A 506 -27.00 53.94 23.13
CA GLN A 506 -26.62 52.58 23.46
C GLN A 506 -26.99 51.61 22.32
N LEU A 507 -26.11 50.67 22.02
CA LEU A 507 -26.38 49.58 21.06
C LEU A 507 -27.33 48.57 21.75
N ILE A 508 -28.50 48.40 21.15
CA ILE A 508 -29.51 47.42 21.57
C ILE A 508 -29.56 46.31 20.52
N ILE A 509 -29.52 45.06 20.97
CA ILE A 509 -29.71 43.87 20.15
C ILE A 509 -31.08 43.29 20.51
N ARG A 510 -32.01 43.26 19.55
CA ARG A 510 -33.30 42.56 19.72
C ARG A 510 -33.18 41.15 19.12
N HIS A 511 -33.36 40.13 19.97
CA HIS A 511 -33.32 38.74 19.58
C HIS A 511 -34.57 38.03 20.17
N ASN A 512 -35.34 37.37 19.33
CA ASN A 512 -36.60 36.70 19.72
C ASN A 512 -37.55 37.59 20.53
N GLY A 513 -37.69 38.86 20.13
CA GLY A 513 -38.57 39.80 20.81
C GLY A 513 -38.05 40.38 22.14
N ARG A 514 -36.89 39.91 22.60
CA ARG A 514 -36.21 40.45 23.79
C ARG A 514 -35.10 41.41 23.37
N GLU A 515 -34.94 42.49 24.15
CA GLU A 515 -33.90 43.50 23.92
C GLU A 515 -32.76 43.30 24.93
N TYR A 516 -31.54 43.37 24.44
CA TYR A 516 -30.31 43.25 25.22
C TYR A 516 -29.44 44.47 24.92
N ASN A 517 -28.87 45.06 25.94
CA ASN A 517 -27.83 46.08 25.79
C ASN A 517 -26.43 45.40 25.62
N VAL A 518 -25.39 46.20 25.43
CA VAL A 518 -24.01 45.71 25.23
C VAL A 518 -23.48 44.92 26.45
N LEU A 519 -24.14 45.03 27.60
CA LEU A 519 -23.79 44.33 28.84
C LEU A 519 -24.61 43.04 29.04
N GLY A 520 -25.53 42.71 28.10
CA GLY A 520 -26.32 41.48 28.15
C GLY A 520 -27.57 41.52 29.04
N PHE A 521 -28.00 42.72 29.49
CA PHE A 521 -29.19 42.94 30.33
C PHE A 521 -30.33 43.57 29.55
#